data_ecffa8eaece291d332cc33e1c30750f8
#
_entry.id   ecffa8eaece291d332cc33e1c30750f8
#
_cell.length_a   1.000
_cell.length_b   1.000
_cell.length_c   1.000
_cell.angle_alpha   90.00
_cell.angle_beta   90.00
_cell.angle_gamma   90.00
#
_symmetry.space_group_name_H-M   'P 1'
#
loop_
_entity.id
_entity.type
_entity.pdbx_description
1 polymer ?
#
loop_
_entity_poly.entity_id
_entity_poly.type
_entity_poly.pdbx_seq_one_letter_code
_entity_poly.pdbx_strand_id
1 'polypeptide(L)'
;MKDLKNAGKFYAHYLRPYWLEFLITTILIAISTWAIVVAPTYMGRAIEELTVYVQQWMNPATRAQASFAAFNHTLAIFVLLYVIDATSILISSLLLSKISGYSTGTMRVGLFRKMQRMKVRYFDSHSDGDILSRFTSDLDNIFNAMNQALIEIFLSGAQFIGIIWMMFTQNATLAWITMASTPVAIGLSAYVMHQASVSVDRQQDDIGRLNGYCLLYTSDAADE
;
A
#
# COMPACT_ATOMS: atom_id res chain seq x y z
N MET A 1 -11.12 8.81 19.23
CA MET A 1 -11.14 10.07 18.45
C MET A 1 -10.12 11.12 18.89
N LYS A 2 -9.82 11.30 20.21
CA LYS A 2 -8.75 12.22 20.68
C LYS A 2 -7.36 11.77 20.23
N ASP A 3 -7.08 10.48 20.23
CA ASP A 3 -5.76 9.93 19.86
C ASP A 3 -5.47 10.07 18.37
N LEU A 4 -6.46 9.91 17.50
CA LEU A 4 -6.31 10.19 16.05
C LEU A 4 -6.01 11.67 15.77
N LYS A 5 -6.64 12.60 16.51
CA LYS A 5 -6.38 14.03 16.39
C LYS A 5 -4.97 14.41 16.85
N ASN A 6 -4.49 13.77 17.91
CA ASN A 6 -3.14 13.98 18.43
C ASN A 6 -2.08 13.37 17.50
N ALA A 7 -2.33 12.18 16.98
CA ALA A 7 -1.49 11.56 15.95
C ALA A 7 -1.42 12.43 14.67
N GLY A 8 -2.57 12.94 14.18
CA GLY A 8 -2.59 13.83 13.03
C GLY A 8 -1.80 15.13 13.23
N LYS A 9 -1.88 15.76 14.42
CA LYS A 9 -1.08 16.94 14.73
C LYS A 9 0.41 16.62 14.85
N PHE A 10 0.75 15.48 15.40
CA PHE A 10 2.12 15.00 15.50
C PHE A 10 2.74 14.80 14.12
N TYR A 11 2.06 14.07 13.24
CA TYR A 11 2.52 13.88 11.86
C TYR A 11 2.60 15.20 11.10
N ALA A 12 1.58 16.06 11.19
CA ALA A 12 1.59 17.35 10.51
C ALA A 12 2.78 18.22 10.94
N HIS A 13 3.20 18.17 12.20
CA HIS A 13 4.36 18.94 12.67
C HIS A 13 5.68 18.48 12.02
N TYR A 14 5.87 17.17 11.89
CA TYR A 14 7.11 16.61 11.30
C TYR A 14 7.10 16.57 9.77
N LEU A 15 5.91 16.57 9.14
CA LEU A 15 5.77 16.54 7.67
C LEU A 15 5.71 17.93 7.03
N ARG A 16 5.35 18.98 7.81
CA ARG A 16 5.21 20.34 7.30
C ARG A 16 6.45 20.88 6.54
N PRO A 17 7.70 20.59 6.93
CA PRO A 17 8.87 21.06 6.18
C PRO A 17 8.97 20.51 4.75
N TYR A 18 8.33 19.39 4.47
CA TYR A 18 8.42 18.62 3.21
C TYR A 18 7.18 18.78 2.32
N TRP A 19 6.45 19.91 2.48
CA TRP A 19 5.20 20.13 1.75
C TRP A 19 5.38 20.11 0.21
N LEU A 20 6.55 20.53 -0.28
CA LEU A 20 6.87 20.54 -1.71
C LEU A 20 7.03 19.12 -2.26
N GLU A 21 7.76 18.28 -1.54
CA GLU A 21 7.89 16.85 -1.87
C GLU A 21 6.56 16.13 -1.83
N PHE A 22 5.70 16.47 -0.86
CA PHE A 22 4.32 15.97 -0.82
C PHE A 22 3.51 16.40 -2.04
N LEU A 23 3.63 17.64 -2.46
CA LEU A 23 2.92 18.15 -3.64
C LEU A 23 3.38 17.43 -4.91
N ILE A 24 4.69 17.26 -5.09
CA ILE A 24 5.26 16.49 -6.21
C ILE A 24 4.75 15.04 -6.18
N THR A 25 4.81 14.39 -5.03
CA THR A 25 4.31 13.02 -4.87
C THR A 25 2.82 12.91 -5.20
N THR A 26 2.02 13.87 -4.75
CA THR A 26 0.57 13.89 -5.06
C THR A 26 0.32 14.02 -6.57
N ILE A 27 1.08 14.86 -7.27
CA ILE A 27 0.99 14.99 -8.73
C ILE A 27 1.39 13.70 -9.43
N LEU A 28 2.49 13.07 -9.00
CA LEU A 28 2.97 11.81 -9.58
C LEU A 28 1.96 10.68 -9.35
N ILE A 29 1.35 10.61 -8.16
CA ILE A 29 0.29 9.63 -7.87
C ILE A 29 -0.95 9.89 -8.72
N ALA A 30 -1.32 11.15 -8.96
CA ALA A 30 -2.43 11.49 -9.85
C ALA A 30 -2.15 11.06 -11.30
N ILE A 31 -0.92 11.25 -11.78
CA ILE A 31 -0.48 10.78 -13.12
C ILE A 31 -0.51 9.26 -13.20
N SER A 32 0.04 8.57 -12.21
CA SER A 32 0.01 7.10 -12.10
C SER A 32 -1.44 6.58 -12.09
N THR A 33 -2.28 7.16 -11.24
CA THR A 33 -3.71 6.79 -11.16
C THR A 33 -4.42 6.97 -12.49
N TRP A 34 -4.19 8.09 -13.17
CA TRP A 34 -4.76 8.33 -14.49
C TRP A 34 -4.29 7.27 -15.49
N ALA A 35 -2.99 6.97 -15.52
CA ALA A 35 -2.42 6.00 -16.44
C ALA A 35 -3.00 4.59 -16.22
N ILE A 36 -3.02 4.11 -14.97
CA ILE A 36 -3.49 2.76 -14.64
C ILE A 36 -5.01 2.60 -14.81
N VAL A 37 -5.78 3.65 -14.55
CA VAL A 37 -7.25 3.64 -14.71
C VAL A 37 -7.66 3.65 -16.19
N VAL A 38 -6.87 4.30 -17.05
CA VAL A 38 -7.13 4.38 -18.50
C VAL A 38 -6.62 3.14 -19.22
N ALA A 39 -5.58 2.48 -18.72
CA ALA A 39 -4.93 1.33 -19.38
C ALA A 39 -5.90 0.20 -19.81
N PRO A 40 -6.89 -0.24 -19.00
CA PRO A 40 -7.84 -1.29 -19.41
C PRO A 40 -8.66 -0.94 -20.64
N THR A 41 -8.94 0.34 -20.87
CA THR A 41 -9.66 0.80 -22.09
C THR A 41 -8.83 0.55 -23.34
N TYR A 42 -7.51 0.81 -23.30
CA TYR A 42 -6.61 0.52 -24.41
C TYR A 42 -6.39 -0.98 -24.60
N MET A 43 -6.39 -1.76 -23.53
CA MET A 43 -6.38 -3.22 -23.64
C MET A 43 -7.63 -3.74 -24.37
N GLY A 44 -8.81 -3.24 -24.01
CA GLY A 44 -10.05 -3.58 -24.71
C GLY A 44 -10.01 -3.25 -26.19
N ARG A 45 -9.54 -2.04 -26.55
CA ARG A 45 -9.36 -1.62 -27.94
C ARG A 45 -8.36 -2.48 -28.70
N ALA A 46 -7.24 -2.85 -28.07
CA ALA A 46 -6.25 -3.72 -28.70
C ALA A 46 -6.83 -5.11 -29.01
N ILE A 47 -7.66 -5.67 -28.13
CA ILE A 47 -8.36 -6.94 -28.36
C ILE A 47 -9.34 -6.81 -29.53
N GLU A 48 -10.09 -5.71 -29.60
CA GLU A 48 -11.03 -5.43 -30.69
C GLU A 48 -10.28 -5.32 -32.04
N GLU A 49 -9.23 -4.52 -32.11
CA GLU A 49 -8.41 -4.34 -33.31
C GLU A 49 -7.74 -5.63 -33.76
N LEU A 50 -7.30 -6.46 -32.82
CA LEU A 50 -6.79 -7.80 -33.11
C LEU A 50 -7.88 -8.71 -33.72
N THR A 51 -9.08 -8.65 -33.15
CA THR A 51 -10.23 -9.42 -33.64
C THR A 51 -10.60 -9.00 -35.08
N VAL A 52 -10.64 -7.70 -35.36
CA VAL A 52 -10.88 -7.17 -36.71
C VAL A 52 -9.79 -7.63 -37.68
N TYR A 53 -8.52 -7.56 -37.28
CA TYR A 53 -7.42 -8.05 -38.09
C TYR A 53 -7.57 -9.54 -38.44
N VAL A 54 -7.87 -10.39 -37.44
CA VAL A 54 -8.07 -11.84 -37.64
C VAL A 54 -9.22 -12.10 -38.60
N GLN A 55 -10.36 -11.41 -38.43
CA GLN A 55 -11.52 -11.54 -39.32
C GLN A 55 -11.19 -11.13 -40.76
N GLN A 56 -10.48 -10.02 -40.96
CA GLN A 56 -10.03 -9.57 -42.29
C GLN A 56 -9.05 -10.55 -42.92
N TRP A 57 -8.14 -11.13 -42.12
CA TRP A 57 -7.13 -12.07 -42.59
C TRP A 57 -7.74 -13.44 -43.01
N MET A 58 -8.79 -13.86 -42.29
CA MET A 58 -9.51 -15.10 -42.62
C MET A 58 -10.42 -14.99 -43.84
N ASN A 59 -10.87 -13.78 -44.20
CA ASN A 59 -11.70 -13.57 -45.39
C ASN A 59 -10.84 -13.27 -46.63
N PRO A 60 -10.86 -14.11 -47.68
CA PRO A 60 -10.03 -13.92 -48.90
C PRO A 60 -10.24 -12.57 -49.56
N ALA A 61 -11.46 -11.99 -49.47
CA ALA A 61 -11.78 -10.71 -50.12
C ALA A 61 -11.17 -9.49 -49.39
N THR A 62 -10.91 -9.57 -48.12
CA THR A 62 -10.42 -8.45 -47.30
C THR A 62 -8.99 -8.65 -46.80
N ARG A 63 -8.41 -9.82 -47.04
CA ARG A 63 -7.07 -10.19 -46.57
C ARG A 63 -5.96 -9.22 -47.00
N ALA A 64 -6.06 -8.64 -48.18
CA ALA A 64 -5.09 -7.65 -48.67
C ALA A 64 -5.14 -6.31 -47.94
N GLN A 65 -6.21 -6.03 -47.22
CA GLN A 65 -6.42 -4.82 -46.43
C GLN A 65 -6.11 -5.02 -44.93
N ALA A 66 -5.87 -6.26 -44.49
CA ALA A 66 -5.55 -6.58 -43.13
C ALA A 66 -4.23 -5.91 -42.70
N SER A 67 -4.28 -5.00 -41.74
CA SER A 67 -3.13 -4.25 -41.26
C SER A 67 -2.97 -4.40 -39.77
N PHE A 68 -1.76 -4.70 -39.33
CA PHE A 68 -1.39 -4.78 -37.90
C PHE A 68 -1.06 -3.41 -37.31
N ALA A 69 -1.12 -2.32 -38.08
CA ALA A 69 -0.66 -1.01 -37.68
C ALA A 69 -1.51 -0.40 -36.52
N ALA A 70 -2.83 -0.55 -36.60
CA ALA A 70 -3.72 -0.07 -35.55
C ALA A 70 -3.45 -0.78 -34.22
N PHE A 71 -3.41 -2.10 -34.22
CA PHE A 71 -3.08 -2.91 -33.05
C PHE A 71 -1.72 -2.51 -32.45
N ASN A 72 -0.67 -2.38 -33.26
CA ASN A 72 0.65 -2.00 -32.76
C ASN A 72 0.64 -0.60 -32.13
N HIS A 73 -0.11 0.35 -32.72
CA HIS A 73 -0.24 1.70 -32.16
C HIS A 73 -0.95 1.68 -30.79
N THR A 74 -2.07 0.98 -30.70
CA THR A 74 -2.83 0.85 -29.45
C THR A 74 -2.04 0.10 -28.39
N LEU A 75 -1.32 -0.95 -28.78
CA LEU A 75 -0.42 -1.69 -27.89
C LEU A 75 0.74 -0.82 -27.38
N ALA A 76 1.31 0.02 -28.25
CA ALA A 76 2.38 0.94 -27.86
C ALA A 76 1.90 1.95 -26.83
N ILE A 77 0.69 2.51 -26.98
CA ILE A 77 0.07 3.41 -25.98
C ILE A 77 -0.18 2.67 -24.68
N PHE A 78 -0.69 1.44 -24.74
CA PHE A 78 -0.92 0.62 -23.56
C PHE A 78 0.37 0.39 -22.76
N VAL A 79 1.45 -0.01 -23.43
CA VAL A 79 2.76 -0.19 -22.81
C VAL A 79 3.29 1.13 -22.24
N LEU A 80 3.13 2.24 -22.97
CA LEU A 80 3.55 3.57 -22.50
C LEU A 80 2.83 3.98 -21.21
N LEU A 81 1.52 3.71 -21.09
CA LEU A 81 0.76 3.99 -19.88
C LEU A 81 1.31 3.22 -18.67
N TYR A 82 1.66 1.93 -18.85
CA TYR A 82 2.29 1.15 -17.77
C TYR A 82 3.69 1.64 -17.41
N VAL A 83 4.47 2.10 -18.38
CA VAL A 83 5.78 2.71 -18.11
C VAL A 83 5.64 4.02 -17.33
N ILE A 84 4.65 4.85 -17.69
CA ILE A 84 4.33 6.09 -16.96
C ILE A 84 3.90 5.76 -15.53
N ASP A 85 3.03 4.78 -15.35
CA ASP A 85 2.58 4.32 -14.04
C ASP A 85 3.75 3.84 -13.19
N ALA A 86 4.52 2.89 -13.69
CA ALA A 86 5.65 2.30 -12.96
C ALA A 86 6.72 3.35 -12.58
N THR A 87 7.05 4.26 -13.49
CA THR A 87 8.03 5.32 -13.19
C THR A 87 7.49 6.33 -12.18
N SER A 88 6.22 6.69 -12.28
CA SER A 88 5.57 7.60 -11.33
C SER A 88 5.48 7.00 -9.92
N ILE A 89 5.11 5.72 -9.80
CA ILE A 89 5.08 5.00 -8.52
C ILE A 89 6.49 4.89 -7.93
N LEU A 90 7.49 4.54 -8.74
CA LEU A 90 8.87 4.42 -8.27
C LEU A 90 9.37 5.75 -7.68
N ILE A 91 9.20 6.86 -8.40
CA ILE A 91 9.63 8.17 -7.93
C ILE A 91 8.85 8.59 -6.68
N SER A 92 7.54 8.38 -6.65
CA SER A 92 6.68 8.68 -5.49
C SER A 92 7.11 7.89 -4.25
N SER A 93 7.39 6.60 -4.40
CA SER A 93 7.85 5.72 -3.33
C SER A 93 9.20 6.18 -2.77
N LEU A 94 10.15 6.55 -3.63
CA LEU A 94 11.44 7.09 -3.20
C LEU A 94 11.30 8.41 -2.44
N LEU A 95 10.44 9.33 -2.91
CA LEU A 95 10.17 10.59 -2.23
C LEU A 95 9.52 10.38 -0.86
N LEU A 96 8.50 9.51 -0.77
CA LEU A 96 7.82 9.21 0.50
C LEU A 96 8.77 8.51 1.49
N SER A 97 9.61 7.59 1.02
CA SER A 97 10.63 6.95 1.84
C SER A 97 11.64 7.97 2.38
N LYS A 98 12.06 8.91 1.54
CA LYS A 98 12.94 10.04 1.94
C LYS A 98 12.29 10.90 3.02
N ILE A 99 11.02 11.30 2.83
CA ILE A 99 10.27 12.10 3.81
C ILE A 99 10.16 11.35 5.14
N SER A 100 9.80 10.08 5.12
CA SER A 100 9.69 9.22 6.30
C SER A 100 11.03 9.11 7.03
N GLY A 101 12.14 8.94 6.29
CA GLY A 101 13.49 8.85 6.85
C GLY A 101 13.94 10.14 7.53
N TYR A 102 13.77 11.28 6.89
CA TYR A 102 14.12 12.58 7.48
C TYR A 102 13.24 12.91 8.68
N SER A 103 11.94 12.63 8.61
CA SER A 103 11.01 12.85 9.73
C SER A 103 11.41 12.01 10.93
N THR A 104 11.71 10.72 10.74
CA THR A 104 12.17 9.82 11.81
C THR A 104 13.55 10.24 12.34
N GLY A 105 14.46 10.67 11.48
CA GLY A 105 15.74 11.24 11.90
C GLY A 105 15.57 12.46 12.82
N THR A 106 14.66 13.37 12.48
CA THR A 106 14.32 14.53 13.31
C THR A 106 13.72 14.11 14.65
N MET A 107 12.84 13.09 14.66
CA MET A 107 12.28 12.51 15.89
C MET A 107 13.38 11.90 16.75
N ARG A 108 14.35 11.18 16.17
CA ARG A 108 15.50 10.59 16.88
C ARG A 108 16.34 11.65 17.58
N VAL A 109 16.67 12.74 16.89
CA VAL A 109 17.39 13.89 17.48
C VAL A 109 16.57 14.56 18.58
N GLY A 110 15.27 14.74 18.36
CA GLY A 110 14.35 15.29 19.36
C GLY A 110 14.26 14.43 20.63
N LEU A 111 14.17 13.12 20.48
CA LEU A 111 14.17 12.16 21.57
C LEU A 111 15.48 12.21 22.35
N PHE A 112 16.63 12.23 21.66
CA PHE A 112 17.95 12.34 22.29
C PHE A 112 18.09 13.62 23.12
N ARG A 113 17.69 14.77 22.57
CA ARG A 113 17.70 16.05 23.31
C ARG A 113 16.80 16.00 24.55
N LYS A 114 15.66 15.35 24.47
CA LYS A 114 14.74 15.20 25.61
C LYS A 114 15.38 14.35 26.69
N MET A 115 16.02 13.25 26.33
CA MET A 115 16.71 12.38 27.28
C MET A 115 17.84 13.09 28.02
N GLN A 116 18.66 13.85 27.32
CA GLN A 116 19.75 14.65 27.96
C GLN A 116 19.25 15.63 29.01
N ARG A 117 17.96 16.01 28.96
CA ARG A 117 17.33 16.93 29.93
C ARG A 117 16.55 16.20 31.03
N MET A 118 16.50 14.87 31.00
CA MET A 118 15.80 14.10 32.00
C MET A 118 16.62 13.99 33.29
N LYS A 119 15.90 13.88 34.43
CA LYS A 119 16.53 13.68 35.74
C LYS A 119 17.17 12.30 35.80
N VAL A 120 18.27 12.17 36.55
CA VAL A 120 18.98 10.89 36.77
C VAL A 120 18.02 9.80 37.27
N ARG A 121 17.07 10.15 38.16
CA ARG A 121 16.03 9.24 38.66
C ARG A 121 15.24 8.52 37.57
N TYR A 122 15.13 9.09 36.38
CA TYR A 122 14.46 8.43 35.25
C TYR A 122 15.27 7.25 34.76
N PHE A 123 16.57 7.41 34.64
CA PHE A 123 17.50 6.34 34.22
C PHE A 123 17.61 5.25 35.27
N ASP A 124 17.57 5.60 36.56
CA ASP A 124 17.58 4.61 37.63
C ASP A 124 16.30 3.77 37.72
N SER A 125 15.19 4.29 37.17
CA SER A 125 13.86 3.62 37.19
C SER A 125 13.50 2.87 35.91
N HIS A 126 14.32 2.93 34.86
CA HIS A 126 14.10 2.26 33.57
C HIS A 126 15.34 1.48 33.17
N SER A 127 15.15 0.30 32.56
CA SER A 127 16.27 -0.48 32.09
C SER A 127 16.94 0.18 30.87
N ASP A 128 18.25 0.04 30.75
CA ASP A 128 18.99 0.53 29.56
C ASP A 128 18.44 -0.07 28.27
N GLY A 129 17.95 -1.32 28.32
CA GLY A 129 17.30 -1.99 27.21
C GLY A 129 16.01 -1.32 26.77
N ASP A 130 15.15 -0.89 27.70
CA ASP A 130 13.91 -0.16 27.39
C ASP A 130 14.21 1.20 26.73
N ILE A 131 15.24 1.88 27.22
CA ILE A 131 15.68 3.16 26.69
C ILE A 131 16.21 2.96 25.28
N LEU A 132 17.07 1.97 25.07
CA LEU A 132 17.67 1.66 23.77
C LEU A 132 16.59 1.23 22.76
N SER A 133 15.62 0.42 23.17
CA SER A 133 14.50 -0.01 22.33
C SER A 133 13.70 1.17 21.73
N ARG A 134 13.51 2.25 22.50
CA ARG A 134 12.84 3.47 21.99
C ARG A 134 13.62 4.18 20.91
N PHE A 135 14.96 4.10 20.91
CA PHE A 135 15.82 4.70 19.87
C PHE A 135 15.95 3.85 18.62
N THR A 136 15.76 2.54 18.76
CA THR A 136 15.87 1.57 17.66
C THR A 136 14.48 1.12 17.22
N SER A 137 13.93 0.10 17.85
CA SER A 137 12.71 -0.57 17.41
C SER A 137 11.48 0.34 17.32
N ASP A 138 11.25 1.24 18.30
CA ASP A 138 10.07 2.10 18.29
C ASP A 138 10.15 3.12 17.15
N LEU A 139 11.33 3.73 16.94
CA LEU A 139 11.50 4.70 15.83
C LEU A 139 11.50 4.02 14.46
N ASP A 140 12.03 2.80 14.35
CA ASP A 140 11.98 2.03 13.12
C ASP A 140 10.55 1.57 12.81
N ASN A 141 9.76 1.22 13.82
CA ASN A 141 8.33 0.94 13.67
C ASN A 141 7.56 2.19 13.23
N ILE A 142 7.87 3.38 13.78
CA ILE A 142 7.28 4.63 13.32
C ILE A 142 7.67 4.91 11.87
N PHE A 143 8.93 4.72 11.48
CA PHE A 143 9.37 4.87 10.09
C PHE A 143 8.59 3.97 9.15
N ASN A 144 8.48 2.67 9.47
CA ASN A 144 7.77 1.71 8.65
C ASN A 144 6.27 2.04 8.56
N ALA A 145 5.65 2.38 9.69
CA ALA A 145 4.24 2.77 9.73
C ALA A 145 3.97 4.05 8.93
N MET A 146 4.85 5.06 9.03
CA MET A 146 4.73 6.29 8.24
C MET A 146 4.89 6.01 6.74
N ASN A 147 5.93 5.27 6.37
CA ASN A 147 6.22 4.97 4.96
C ASN A 147 5.07 4.18 4.33
N GLN A 148 4.61 3.12 4.99
CA GLN A 148 3.53 2.28 4.50
C GLN A 148 2.19 3.03 4.49
N ALA A 149 1.82 3.72 5.57
CA ALA A 149 0.55 4.44 5.64
C ALA A 149 0.45 5.58 4.62
N LEU A 150 1.53 6.31 4.39
CA LEU A 150 1.55 7.40 3.41
C LEU A 150 1.37 6.86 1.98
N ILE A 151 2.11 5.82 1.61
CA ILE A 151 1.99 5.20 0.29
C ILE A 151 0.58 4.65 0.09
N GLU A 152 0.08 3.86 1.05
CA GLU A 152 -1.20 3.17 0.96
C GLU A 152 -2.37 4.16 0.87
N ILE A 153 -2.42 5.18 1.74
CA ILE A 153 -3.53 6.14 1.77
C ILE A 153 -3.58 6.98 0.48
N PHE A 154 -2.43 7.48 0.02
CA PHE A 154 -2.39 8.32 -1.17
C PHE A 154 -2.66 7.53 -2.45
N LEU A 155 -2.01 6.38 -2.60
CA LEU A 155 -2.12 5.56 -3.81
C LEU A 155 -3.50 4.89 -3.90
N SER A 156 -3.90 4.13 -2.88
CA SER A 156 -5.17 3.40 -2.88
C SER A 156 -6.36 4.33 -2.87
N GLY A 157 -6.29 5.46 -2.14
CA GLY A 157 -7.35 6.46 -2.13
C GLY A 157 -7.55 7.10 -3.50
N ALA A 158 -6.47 7.50 -4.18
CA ALA A 158 -6.54 8.08 -5.51
C ALA A 158 -7.04 7.06 -6.55
N GLN A 159 -6.54 5.83 -6.51
CA GLN A 159 -6.98 4.75 -7.41
C GLN A 159 -8.45 4.41 -7.20
N PHE A 160 -8.92 4.33 -5.97
CA PHE A 160 -10.32 4.03 -5.67
C PHE A 160 -11.26 5.07 -6.29
N ILE A 161 -10.95 6.36 -6.13
CA ILE A 161 -11.74 7.45 -6.73
C ILE A 161 -11.66 7.39 -8.26
N GLY A 162 -10.47 7.20 -8.82
CA GLY A 162 -10.23 7.13 -10.26
C GLY A 162 -10.96 5.96 -10.92
N ILE A 163 -10.94 4.78 -10.30
CA ILE A 163 -11.62 3.58 -10.81
C ILE A 163 -13.15 3.79 -10.79
N ILE A 164 -13.71 4.30 -9.70
CA ILE A 164 -15.15 4.58 -9.62
C ILE A 164 -15.55 5.56 -10.72
N TRP A 165 -14.82 6.65 -10.87
CA TRP A 165 -15.07 7.62 -11.92
C TRP A 165 -15.08 6.98 -13.32
N MET A 166 -14.06 6.19 -13.63
CA MET A 166 -13.93 5.52 -14.92
C MET A 166 -15.04 4.50 -15.16
N MET A 167 -15.45 3.74 -14.15
CA MET A 167 -16.56 2.79 -14.26
C MET A 167 -17.85 3.49 -14.68
N PHE A 168 -18.17 4.62 -14.06
CA PHE A 168 -19.39 5.39 -14.40
C PHE A 168 -19.32 6.02 -15.79
N THR A 169 -18.13 6.42 -16.27
CA THR A 169 -17.97 6.97 -17.62
C THR A 169 -18.05 5.92 -18.72
N GLN A 170 -17.65 4.68 -18.44
CA GLN A 170 -17.69 3.58 -19.41
C GLN A 170 -19.09 2.95 -19.49
N ASN A 171 -19.66 2.55 -18.38
CA ASN A 171 -21.00 1.96 -18.34
C ASN A 171 -21.62 2.07 -16.94
N ALA A 172 -22.54 3.01 -16.79
CA ALA A 172 -23.21 3.27 -15.52
C ALA A 172 -23.98 2.06 -14.97
N THR A 173 -24.58 1.23 -15.84
CA THR A 173 -25.34 0.06 -15.40
C THR A 173 -24.40 -0.98 -14.75
N LEU A 174 -23.27 -1.28 -15.40
CA LEU A 174 -22.27 -2.19 -14.84
C LEU A 174 -21.63 -1.61 -13.57
N ALA A 175 -21.39 -0.29 -13.51
CA ALA A 175 -20.89 0.38 -12.33
C ALA A 175 -21.82 0.18 -11.12
N TRP A 176 -23.13 0.36 -11.28
CA TRP A 176 -24.09 0.12 -10.21
C TRP A 176 -24.14 -1.35 -9.75
N ILE A 177 -24.07 -2.30 -10.68
CA ILE A 177 -24.03 -3.74 -10.34
C ILE A 177 -22.78 -4.03 -9.51
N THR A 178 -21.63 -3.52 -9.92
CA THR A 178 -20.36 -3.72 -9.18
C THR A 178 -20.40 -3.05 -7.82
N MET A 179 -20.91 -1.83 -7.72
CA MET A 179 -21.05 -1.16 -6.43
C MET A 179 -22.02 -1.88 -5.48
N ALA A 180 -23.09 -2.47 -5.99
CA ALA A 180 -24.01 -3.27 -5.19
C ALA A 180 -23.43 -4.62 -4.75
N SER A 181 -22.54 -5.22 -5.54
CA SER A 181 -21.88 -6.49 -5.19
C SER A 181 -20.75 -6.29 -4.17
N THR A 182 -20.12 -5.13 -4.13
CA THR A 182 -18.98 -4.83 -3.24
C THR A 182 -19.29 -4.99 -1.75
N PRO A 183 -20.42 -4.46 -1.20
CA PRO A 183 -20.79 -4.68 0.20
C PRO A 183 -21.01 -6.15 0.55
N VAL A 184 -21.54 -6.93 -0.39
CA VAL A 184 -21.75 -8.38 -0.21
C VAL A 184 -20.40 -9.09 -0.11
N ALA A 185 -19.45 -8.75 -0.98
CA ALA A 185 -18.09 -9.29 -0.94
C ALA A 185 -17.36 -8.91 0.36
N ILE A 186 -17.48 -7.66 0.82
CA ILE A 186 -16.91 -7.20 2.09
C ILE A 186 -17.53 -7.96 3.27
N GLY A 187 -18.86 -8.10 3.29
CA GLY A 187 -19.56 -8.84 4.35
C GLY A 187 -19.15 -10.30 4.42
N LEU A 188 -19.03 -10.96 3.26
CA LEU A 188 -18.55 -12.33 3.19
C LEU A 188 -17.09 -12.47 3.66
N SER A 189 -16.23 -11.55 3.24
CA SER A 189 -14.82 -11.51 3.67
C SER A 189 -14.71 -11.29 5.19
N ALA A 190 -15.49 -10.37 5.75
CA ALA A 190 -15.52 -10.12 7.19
C ALA A 190 -16.00 -11.34 7.97
N TYR A 191 -17.02 -12.06 7.47
CA TYR A 191 -17.49 -13.31 8.06
C TYR A 191 -16.40 -14.38 8.07
N VAL A 192 -15.72 -14.60 6.93
CA VAL A 192 -14.63 -15.57 6.81
C VAL A 192 -13.45 -15.20 7.73
N MET A 193 -13.08 -13.92 7.79
CA MET A 193 -12.02 -13.45 8.70
C MET A 193 -12.39 -13.68 10.17
N HIS A 194 -13.64 -13.43 10.56
CA HIS A 194 -14.09 -13.70 11.93
C HIS A 194 -13.99 -15.18 12.28
N GLN A 195 -14.39 -16.06 11.37
CA GLN A 195 -14.23 -17.50 11.56
C GLN A 195 -12.76 -17.94 11.64
N ALA A 196 -11.92 -17.36 10.77
CA ALA A 196 -10.50 -17.65 10.75
C ALA A 196 -9.78 -17.16 12.02
N SER A 197 -10.14 -16.00 12.57
CA SER A 197 -9.50 -15.46 13.77
C SER A 197 -9.69 -16.37 14.97
N VAL A 198 -10.88 -16.95 15.15
CA VAL A 198 -11.15 -17.93 16.22
C VAL A 198 -10.26 -19.18 16.10
N SER A 199 -9.99 -19.61 14.87
CA SER A 199 -9.12 -20.78 14.62
C SER A 199 -7.65 -20.45 14.85
N VAL A 200 -7.20 -19.24 14.48
CA VAL A 200 -5.85 -18.74 14.72
C VAL A 200 -5.58 -18.58 16.21
N ASP A 201 -6.53 -18.02 16.96
CA ASP A 201 -6.37 -17.85 18.42
C ASP A 201 -6.22 -19.22 19.11
N ARG A 202 -7.02 -20.22 18.72
CA ARG A 202 -6.88 -21.60 19.22
C ARG A 202 -5.52 -22.20 18.86
N GLN A 203 -5.07 -22.00 17.64
CA GLN A 203 -3.77 -22.50 17.20
C GLN A 203 -2.62 -21.86 18.02
N GLN A 204 -2.69 -20.56 18.31
CA GLN A 204 -1.70 -19.88 19.14
C GLN A 204 -1.70 -20.39 20.57
N ASP A 205 -2.87 -20.64 21.15
CA ASP A 205 -3.00 -21.24 22.48
C ASP A 205 -2.41 -22.66 22.53
N ASP A 206 -2.67 -23.49 21.51
CA ASP A 206 -2.14 -24.84 21.42
C ASP A 206 -0.61 -24.85 21.24
N ILE A 207 -0.06 -23.93 20.43
CA ILE A 207 1.40 -23.73 20.31
C ILE A 207 2.01 -23.25 21.63
N GLY A 208 1.34 -22.33 22.34
CA GLY A 208 1.76 -21.87 23.65
C GLY A 208 1.82 -23.02 24.68
N ARG A 209 0.81 -23.87 24.70
CA ARG A 209 0.76 -25.08 25.54
C ARG A 209 1.87 -26.09 25.15
N LEU A 210 2.07 -26.33 23.86
CA LEU A 210 3.14 -27.20 23.37
C LEU A 210 4.51 -26.72 23.80
N ASN A 211 4.80 -25.41 23.63
CA ASN A 211 6.05 -24.80 24.07
C ASN A 211 6.25 -24.91 25.60
N GLY A 212 5.16 -24.75 26.37
CA GLY A 212 5.18 -24.95 27.82
C GLY A 212 5.57 -26.40 28.21
N TYR A 213 5.01 -27.39 27.50
CA TYR A 213 5.40 -28.80 27.71
C TYR A 213 6.86 -29.05 27.32
N CYS A 214 7.31 -28.51 26.19
CA CYS A 214 8.71 -28.68 25.76
C CYS A 214 9.71 -28.09 26.77
N LEU A 215 9.40 -26.93 27.35
CA LEU A 215 10.24 -26.30 28.37
C LEU A 215 10.29 -27.13 29.67
N LEU A 216 9.15 -27.71 30.07
CA LEU A 216 9.10 -28.57 31.25
C LEU A 216 9.99 -29.83 31.10
N TYR A 217 9.86 -30.51 29.93
CA TYR A 217 10.66 -31.70 29.65
C TYR A 217 12.16 -31.43 29.50
N THR A 218 12.53 -30.24 28.96
CA THR A 218 13.94 -29.85 28.84
C THR A 218 14.53 -29.43 30.19
N SER A 219 13.73 -28.90 31.11
CA SER A 219 14.17 -28.57 32.48
C SER A 219 14.39 -29.83 33.33
N ASP A 220 13.44 -30.78 33.29
CA ASP A 220 13.57 -32.03 34.04
C ASP A 220 14.74 -32.90 33.56
N ALA A 221 15.07 -32.87 32.25
CA ALA A 221 16.20 -33.57 31.69
C ALA A 221 17.59 -32.94 32.02
N ALA A 222 17.59 -31.70 32.53
CA ALA A 222 18.82 -31.02 32.97
C ALA A 222 19.11 -31.22 34.45
N ASP A 223 18.14 -31.71 35.23
CA ASP A 223 18.27 -31.99 36.67
C ASP A 223 18.54 -33.47 36.99
N GLU A 224 18.58 -34.37 36.00
CA GLU A 224 19.08 -35.74 36.08
C GLU A 224 20.53 -35.85 35.56
#